data_a337820b957716d3cc5d19c30e7613ab
#
_entry.id   a337820b957716d3cc5d19c30e7613ab
#
_cell.length_a   1.000
_cell.length_b   1.000
_cell.length_c   1.000
_cell.angle_alpha   90.00
_cell.angle_beta   90.00
_cell.angle_gamma   90.00
#
_symmetry.space_group_name_H-M   'P 1'
#
loop_
_entity.id
_entity.type
_entity.pdbx_description
1 polymer ?
#
loop_
_entity_poly.entity_id
_entity_poly.type
_entity_poly.pdbx_seq_one_letter_code
_entity_poly.pdbx_strand_id
1 'polypeptide(L)'
;MSTQRQEHDAEKITIVPVTAPAEIEVGVRFRYAMKVELAMRINLLRADWAARETAYFAKRTAEGGAQWYLAKAGERYVGSACAYVDDSWATALLEHPQNGWIIGVYVAPEYRRRGIARALTDAALSWLRSTECVDAKLHASPYGRGIYESLGFALTNEMKLSLRQD
;
A
#
# COMPACT_ATOMS: atom_id res chain seq x y z
N MET A 1 2.14 -2.77 49.19
CA MET A 1 1.72 -3.45 47.98
C MET A 1 1.96 -2.54 46.79
N SER A 2 3.10 -2.67 46.18
CA SER A 2 3.54 -1.81 45.07
C SER A 2 2.95 -2.37 43.77
N THR A 3 1.99 -1.65 43.21
CA THR A 3 1.47 -1.92 41.88
C THR A 3 2.53 -1.49 40.86
N GLN A 4 3.31 -2.41 40.36
CA GLN A 4 4.16 -2.19 39.20
C GLN A 4 3.26 -1.94 37.99
N ARG A 5 3.10 -0.67 37.62
CA ARG A 5 2.69 -0.30 36.27
C ARG A 5 3.81 -0.78 35.34
N GLN A 6 3.58 -1.87 34.64
CA GLN A 6 4.34 -2.18 33.45
C GLN A 6 4.07 -1.05 32.45
N GLU A 7 5.02 -0.10 32.39
CA GLU A 7 5.14 0.77 31.22
C GLU A 7 5.42 -0.15 30.04
N HIS A 8 4.39 -0.40 29.22
CA HIS A 8 4.56 -0.92 27.88
C HIS A 8 5.31 0.18 27.14
N ASP A 9 6.62 0.03 27.06
CA ASP A 9 7.48 0.81 26.16
C ASP A 9 6.86 0.66 24.77
N ALA A 10 6.27 1.74 24.26
CA ALA A 10 5.52 1.69 23.02
C ALA A 10 6.49 1.29 21.91
N GLU A 11 6.41 0.05 21.47
CA GLU A 11 7.29 -0.54 20.46
C GLU A 11 7.45 0.42 19.27
N LYS A 12 8.67 0.87 19.04
CA LYS A 12 9.00 1.89 18.03
C LYS A 12 8.64 1.35 16.63
N ILE A 13 7.77 2.07 15.96
CA ILE A 13 7.42 1.77 14.58
C ILE A 13 8.34 2.52 13.62
N THR A 14 8.90 1.82 12.65
CA THR A 14 9.69 2.40 11.57
C THR A 14 9.09 2.04 10.22
N ILE A 15 9.11 2.99 9.27
CA ILE A 15 8.70 2.74 7.89
C ILE A 15 9.96 2.59 7.06
N VAL A 16 10.09 1.46 6.38
CA VAL A 16 11.27 1.13 5.58
C VAL A 16 10.91 0.88 4.12
N PRO A 17 11.64 1.47 3.16
CA PRO A 17 11.53 1.10 1.77
C PRO A 17 12.14 -0.29 1.58
N VAL A 18 11.53 -1.12 0.75
CA VAL A 18 12.01 -2.46 0.47
C VAL A 18 12.11 -2.72 -1.04
N THR A 19 13.16 -3.43 -1.43
CA THR A 19 13.46 -3.75 -2.83
C THR A 19 13.71 -5.23 -3.06
N ALA A 20 14.04 -5.97 -2.00
CA ALA A 20 14.28 -7.40 -2.10
C ALA A 20 12.96 -8.16 -2.35
N PRO A 21 12.93 -9.14 -3.28
CA PRO A 21 11.71 -9.89 -3.59
C PRO A 21 11.04 -10.54 -2.37
N ALA A 22 11.83 -11.04 -1.41
CA ALA A 22 11.29 -11.64 -0.19
C ALA A 22 10.52 -10.63 0.69
N GLU A 23 10.96 -9.38 0.77
CA GLU A 23 10.27 -8.32 1.50
C GLU A 23 9.06 -7.79 0.72
N ILE A 24 9.17 -7.70 -0.60
CA ILE A 24 8.03 -7.37 -1.48
C ILE A 24 6.92 -8.41 -1.30
N GLU A 25 7.26 -9.70 -1.19
CA GLU A 25 6.28 -10.76 -0.92
C GLU A 25 5.52 -10.53 0.40
N VAL A 26 6.18 -10.03 1.45
CA VAL A 26 5.49 -9.64 2.69
C VAL A 26 4.42 -8.59 2.41
N GLY A 27 4.73 -7.54 1.64
CA GLY A 27 3.78 -6.52 1.25
C GLY A 27 2.62 -7.08 0.41
N VAL A 28 2.92 -7.97 -0.54
CA VAL A 28 1.92 -8.68 -1.36
C VAL A 28 0.98 -9.51 -0.49
N ARG A 29 1.47 -10.19 0.53
CA ARG A 29 0.65 -10.96 1.49
C ARG A 29 -0.20 -10.07 2.38
N PHE A 30 0.29 -8.92 2.83
CA PHE A 30 -0.53 -7.92 3.53
C PHE A 30 -1.64 -7.37 2.64
N ARG A 31 -1.35 -7.10 1.37
CA ARG A 31 -2.37 -6.69 0.40
C ARG A 31 -3.44 -7.76 0.20
N TYR A 32 -3.07 -9.04 0.21
CA TYR A 32 -4.03 -10.14 0.19
C TYR A 32 -4.90 -10.17 1.46
N ALA A 33 -4.30 -10.03 2.64
CA ALA A 33 -5.03 -9.96 3.90
C ALA A 33 -6.06 -8.80 3.89
N MET A 34 -5.68 -7.65 3.34
CA MET A 34 -6.60 -6.53 3.12
C MET A 34 -7.78 -6.91 2.21
N LYS A 35 -7.52 -7.63 1.10
CA LYS A 35 -8.59 -8.07 0.18
C LYS A 35 -9.56 -9.02 0.88
N VAL A 36 -9.07 -9.95 1.69
CA VAL A 36 -9.90 -10.86 2.49
C VAL A 36 -10.78 -10.08 3.46
N GLU A 37 -10.18 -9.16 4.21
CA GLU A 37 -10.90 -8.35 5.20
C GLU A 37 -11.99 -7.46 4.58
N LEU A 38 -11.73 -6.95 3.38
CA LEU A 38 -12.68 -6.11 2.63
C LEU A 38 -13.68 -6.93 1.78
N ALA A 39 -13.72 -8.25 1.95
CA ALA A 39 -14.57 -9.17 1.17
C ALA A 39 -14.45 -8.95 -0.35
N MET A 40 -13.23 -8.66 -0.82
CA MET A 40 -12.98 -8.51 -2.25
C MET A 40 -12.95 -9.88 -2.95
N ARG A 41 -13.07 -9.90 -4.29
CA ARG A 41 -13.13 -11.13 -5.12
C ARG A 41 -11.80 -11.91 -5.10
N ILE A 42 -11.50 -12.61 -4.01
CA ILE A 42 -10.30 -13.46 -3.89
C ILE A 42 -10.48 -14.81 -4.62
N ASN A 43 -11.70 -15.26 -4.86
CA ASN A 43 -12.03 -16.45 -5.62
C ASN A 43 -11.57 -16.39 -7.10
N LEU A 44 -11.33 -15.20 -7.62
CA LEU A 44 -10.78 -14.98 -8.97
C LEU A 44 -9.25 -15.04 -9.02
N LEU A 45 -8.57 -15.18 -7.88
CA LEU A 45 -7.12 -15.24 -7.85
C LEU A 45 -6.62 -16.60 -8.35
N ARG A 46 -5.54 -16.57 -9.11
CA ARG A 46 -4.82 -17.78 -9.52
C ARG A 46 -4.16 -18.44 -8.33
N ALA A 47 -3.92 -19.74 -8.40
CA ALA A 47 -3.22 -20.48 -7.33
C ALA A 47 -1.80 -19.93 -7.07
N ASP A 48 -1.12 -19.43 -8.10
CA ASP A 48 0.24 -18.86 -8.04
C ASP A 48 0.26 -17.31 -7.91
N TRP A 49 -0.85 -16.70 -7.46
CA TRP A 49 -1.01 -15.25 -7.40
C TRP A 49 0.11 -14.53 -6.64
N ALA A 50 0.56 -15.07 -5.50
CA ALA A 50 1.57 -14.44 -4.66
C ALA A 50 2.92 -14.36 -5.39
N ALA A 51 3.36 -15.46 -5.98
CA ALA A 51 4.61 -15.50 -6.74
C ALA A 51 4.57 -14.55 -7.96
N ARG A 52 3.44 -14.51 -8.67
CA ARG A 52 3.27 -13.62 -9.83
C ARG A 52 3.26 -12.16 -9.44
N GLU A 53 2.51 -11.79 -8.42
CA GLU A 53 2.43 -10.40 -7.96
C GLU A 53 3.79 -9.94 -7.42
N THR A 54 4.48 -10.81 -6.65
CA THR A 54 5.84 -10.54 -6.18
C THR A 54 6.81 -10.32 -7.34
N ALA A 55 6.83 -11.21 -8.32
CA ALA A 55 7.71 -11.09 -9.49
C ALA A 55 7.42 -9.81 -10.29
N TYR A 56 6.13 -9.48 -10.49
CA TYR A 56 5.73 -8.26 -11.16
C TYR A 56 6.27 -7.02 -10.47
N PHE A 57 6.04 -6.89 -9.14
CA PHE A 57 6.50 -5.72 -8.40
C PHE A 57 8.01 -5.71 -8.18
N ALA A 58 8.68 -6.85 -8.06
CA ALA A 58 10.14 -6.91 -7.99
C ALA A 58 10.77 -6.34 -9.27
N LYS A 59 10.23 -6.72 -10.44
CA LYS A 59 10.64 -6.15 -11.72
C LYS A 59 10.37 -4.64 -11.77
N ARG A 60 9.14 -4.20 -11.45
CA ARG A 60 8.77 -2.78 -11.46
C ARG A 60 9.63 -1.93 -10.52
N THR A 61 9.96 -2.47 -9.34
CA THR A 61 10.84 -1.79 -8.37
C THR A 61 12.26 -1.67 -8.91
N ALA A 62 12.80 -2.72 -9.52
CA ALA A 62 14.13 -2.68 -10.14
C ALA A 62 14.22 -1.68 -11.31
N GLU A 63 13.11 -1.46 -12.02
CA GLU A 63 12.99 -0.49 -13.12
C GLU A 63 12.66 0.94 -12.64
N GLY A 64 12.51 1.17 -11.33
CA GLY A 64 12.13 2.47 -10.76
C GLY A 64 10.67 2.85 -10.95
N GLY A 65 9.82 1.92 -11.38
CA GLY A 65 8.39 2.13 -11.63
C GLY A 65 7.48 1.81 -10.45
N ALA A 66 8.01 1.29 -9.35
CA ALA A 66 7.28 1.03 -8.12
C ALA A 66 8.17 1.08 -6.89
N GLN A 67 7.59 1.32 -5.72
CA GLN A 67 8.27 1.24 -4.44
C GLN A 67 7.33 0.68 -3.37
N TRP A 68 7.77 -0.38 -2.71
CA TRP A 68 7.11 -0.92 -1.53
C TRP A 68 7.68 -0.33 -0.25
N TYR A 69 6.80 -0.14 0.72
CA TYR A 69 7.12 0.26 2.08
C TYR A 69 6.52 -0.73 3.06
N LEU A 70 7.31 -1.11 4.07
CA LEU A 70 6.85 -1.93 5.18
C LEU A 70 6.98 -1.17 6.50
N ALA A 71 5.99 -1.32 7.36
CA ALA A 71 6.08 -0.87 8.74
C ALA A 71 6.65 -1.99 9.60
N LYS A 72 7.70 -1.69 10.36
CA LYS A 72 8.35 -2.61 11.31
C LYS A 72 8.08 -2.16 12.74
N ALA A 73 7.73 -3.13 13.58
CA ALA A 73 7.71 -3.05 15.03
C ALA A 73 8.80 -4.01 15.54
N GLY A 74 9.95 -3.46 15.95
CA GLY A 74 11.15 -4.28 16.17
C GLY A 74 11.52 -5.05 14.90
N GLU A 75 11.59 -6.37 14.99
CA GLU A 75 11.89 -7.24 13.85
C GLU A 75 10.65 -7.70 13.06
N ARG A 76 9.44 -7.36 13.52
CA ARG A 76 8.18 -7.80 12.89
C ARG A 76 7.70 -6.81 11.88
N TYR A 77 7.28 -7.28 10.71
CA TYR A 77 6.50 -6.48 9.78
C TYR A 77 5.04 -6.44 10.21
N VAL A 78 4.45 -5.24 10.27
CA VAL A 78 3.12 -4.99 10.82
C VAL A 78 2.20 -4.21 9.89
N GLY A 79 2.69 -3.83 8.73
CA GLY A 79 1.90 -3.13 7.73
C GLY A 79 2.68 -2.89 6.44
N SER A 80 1.97 -2.46 5.41
CA SER A 80 2.53 -2.22 4.08
C SER A 80 1.85 -1.07 3.35
N ALA A 81 2.52 -0.52 2.36
CA ALA A 81 1.98 0.26 1.26
C ALA A 81 2.86 0.08 0.03
N CYS A 82 2.29 0.18 -1.16
CA CYS A 82 3.02 0.24 -2.41
C CYS A 82 2.60 1.47 -3.20
N ALA A 83 3.57 2.19 -3.74
CA ALA A 83 3.37 3.20 -4.75
C ALA A 83 3.89 2.70 -6.10
N TYR A 84 3.20 3.01 -7.19
CA TYR A 84 3.70 2.72 -8.54
C TYR A 84 3.25 3.77 -9.54
N VAL A 85 4.03 3.94 -10.59
CA VAL A 85 3.71 4.80 -11.73
C VAL A 85 2.82 4.02 -12.69
N ASP A 86 1.71 4.62 -13.10
CA ASP A 86 0.85 4.05 -14.14
C ASP A 86 1.48 4.31 -15.51
N ASP A 87 1.93 3.23 -16.16
CA ASP A 87 2.54 3.22 -17.48
C ASP A 87 1.57 2.72 -18.57
N SER A 88 0.28 3.04 -18.43
CA SER A 88 -0.75 2.75 -19.43
C SER A 88 -0.45 3.43 -20.77
N TRP A 89 -1.20 3.04 -21.84
CA TRP A 89 -1.06 3.63 -23.16
C TRP A 89 -1.21 5.19 -23.13
N ALA A 90 -2.04 5.72 -22.23
CA ALA A 90 -2.20 7.16 -22.08
C ALA A 90 -0.89 7.84 -21.67
N THR A 91 -0.12 7.23 -20.79
CA THR A 91 1.22 7.70 -20.39
C THR A 91 2.18 7.75 -21.56
N ALA A 92 2.09 6.81 -22.51
CA ALA A 92 2.94 6.78 -23.70
C ALA A 92 2.71 7.97 -24.66
N LEU A 93 1.60 8.68 -24.51
CA LEU A 93 1.26 9.86 -25.33
C LEU A 93 1.64 11.20 -24.66
N LEU A 94 2.10 11.15 -23.41
CA LEU A 94 2.35 12.33 -22.60
C LEU A 94 3.85 12.46 -22.31
N GLU A 95 4.31 13.67 -22.17
CA GLU A 95 5.68 13.98 -21.79
C GLU A 95 6.01 13.43 -20.39
N HIS A 96 5.02 13.45 -19.49
CA HIS A 96 5.14 12.94 -18.12
C HIS A 96 4.01 11.97 -17.77
N PRO A 97 4.27 10.92 -16.98
CA PRO A 97 3.22 10.03 -16.48
C PRO A 97 2.24 10.80 -15.58
N GLN A 98 0.94 10.78 -15.92
CA GLN A 98 -0.02 11.58 -15.17
C GLN A 98 -0.37 10.99 -13.82
N ASN A 99 -0.36 9.67 -13.68
CA ASN A 99 -0.91 9.01 -12.51
C ASN A 99 0.13 8.15 -11.80
N GLY A 100 0.31 8.43 -10.51
CA GLY A 100 0.85 7.49 -9.55
C GLY A 100 -0.29 6.81 -8.78
N TRP A 101 -0.13 5.56 -8.43
CA TRP A 101 -1.10 4.81 -7.63
C TRP A 101 -0.52 4.40 -6.29
N ILE A 102 -1.34 4.48 -5.24
CA ILE A 102 -1.03 3.90 -3.94
C ILE A 102 -1.99 2.74 -3.70
N ILE A 103 -1.43 1.57 -3.43
CA ILE A 103 -2.17 0.33 -3.20
C ILE A 103 -1.65 -0.39 -1.96
N GLY A 104 -2.44 -1.36 -1.46
CA GLY A 104 -2.00 -2.26 -0.40
C GLY A 104 -1.67 -1.56 0.91
N VAL A 105 -2.29 -0.42 1.20
CA VAL A 105 -2.17 0.22 2.51
C VAL A 105 -2.90 -0.65 3.52
N TYR A 106 -2.15 -1.35 4.33
CA TYR A 106 -2.67 -2.28 5.33
C TYR A 106 -1.86 -2.19 6.62
N VAL A 107 -2.54 -2.34 7.74
CA VAL A 107 -1.92 -2.45 9.06
C VAL A 107 -2.55 -3.62 9.79
N ALA A 108 -1.74 -4.48 10.36
CA ALA A 108 -2.20 -5.61 11.16
C ALA A 108 -3.12 -5.12 12.30
N PRO A 109 -4.25 -5.80 12.57
CA PRO A 109 -5.30 -5.31 13.47
C PRO A 109 -4.78 -4.80 14.83
N GLU A 110 -3.86 -5.53 15.44
CA GLU A 110 -3.28 -5.21 16.76
C GLU A 110 -2.39 -3.96 16.77
N TYR A 111 -1.99 -3.46 15.59
CA TYR A 111 -1.16 -2.26 15.44
C TYR A 111 -1.94 -1.04 14.93
N ARG A 112 -3.25 -1.16 14.71
CA ARG A 112 -4.09 -0.05 14.22
C ARG A 112 -4.23 1.08 15.22
N ARG A 113 -4.71 2.23 14.74
CA ARG A 113 -4.95 3.46 15.53
C ARG A 113 -3.68 4.07 16.14
N ARG A 114 -2.50 3.76 15.56
CA ARG A 114 -1.19 4.28 15.96
C ARG A 114 -0.56 5.18 14.88
N GLY A 115 -1.33 5.65 13.89
CA GLY A 115 -0.83 6.50 12.80
C GLY A 115 -0.02 5.78 11.72
N ILE A 116 0.11 4.45 11.77
CA ILE A 116 0.98 3.67 10.86
C ILE A 116 0.50 3.77 9.41
N ALA A 117 -0.81 3.66 9.16
CA ALA A 117 -1.35 3.76 7.81
C ALA A 117 -1.08 5.15 7.20
N ARG A 118 -1.16 6.21 8.01
CA ARG A 118 -0.78 7.56 7.58
C ARG A 118 0.70 7.63 7.22
N ALA A 119 1.59 7.14 8.09
CA ALA A 119 3.02 7.16 7.84
C ALA A 119 3.43 6.36 6.59
N LEU A 120 2.80 5.20 6.35
CA LEU A 120 2.98 4.41 5.14
C LEU A 120 2.52 5.17 3.88
N THR A 121 1.37 5.84 3.97
CA THR A 121 0.85 6.65 2.84
C THR A 121 1.74 7.87 2.59
N ASP A 122 2.22 8.54 3.63
CA ASP A 122 3.15 9.68 3.50
C ASP A 122 4.45 9.26 2.82
N ALA A 123 5.01 8.09 3.18
CA ALA A 123 6.20 7.54 2.52
C ALA A 123 5.95 7.25 1.04
N ALA A 124 4.82 6.62 0.71
CA ALA A 124 4.41 6.36 -0.67
C ALA A 124 4.22 7.65 -1.48
N LEU A 125 3.57 8.67 -0.91
CA LEU A 125 3.40 9.99 -1.53
C LEU A 125 4.74 10.70 -1.74
N SER A 126 5.66 10.60 -0.75
CA SER A 126 6.99 11.18 -0.87
C SER A 126 7.74 10.60 -2.06
N TRP A 127 7.65 9.29 -2.27
CA TRP A 127 8.26 8.65 -3.43
C TRP A 127 7.59 9.08 -4.73
N LEU A 128 6.25 9.11 -4.82
CA LEU A 128 5.54 9.57 -6.01
C LEU A 128 5.92 11.02 -6.37
N ARG A 129 6.11 11.90 -5.38
CA ARG A 129 6.59 13.28 -5.62
C ARG A 129 8.02 13.34 -6.17
N SER A 130 8.82 12.31 -5.97
CA SER A 130 10.16 12.21 -6.58
C SER A 130 10.13 11.67 -8.01
N THR A 131 8.98 11.18 -8.47
CA THR A 131 8.72 10.82 -9.86
C THR A 131 8.14 12.02 -10.63
N GLU A 132 7.91 11.83 -11.91
CA GLU A 132 7.28 12.86 -12.74
C GLU A 132 5.72 12.79 -12.72
N CYS A 133 5.12 12.00 -11.82
CA CYS A 133 3.69 11.89 -11.72
C CYS A 133 3.03 13.22 -11.32
N VAL A 134 1.97 13.57 -12.05
CA VAL A 134 1.18 14.80 -11.79
C VAL A 134 0.19 14.57 -10.65
N ASP A 135 -0.47 13.40 -10.63
CA ASP A 135 -1.48 13.04 -9.63
C ASP A 135 -1.13 11.73 -8.91
N ALA A 136 -1.55 11.63 -7.66
CA ALA A 136 -1.58 10.39 -6.90
C ALA A 136 -3.02 9.91 -6.73
N LYS A 137 -3.27 8.64 -7.04
CA LYS A 137 -4.59 7.99 -6.94
C LYS A 137 -4.57 6.82 -5.97
N LEU A 138 -5.71 6.53 -5.38
CA LEU A 138 -5.95 5.32 -4.59
C LEU A 138 -7.44 5.00 -4.54
N HIS A 139 -7.77 3.75 -4.18
CA HIS A 139 -9.12 3.36 -3.82
C HIS A 139 -9.25 3.30 -2.30
N ALA A 140 -10.02 4.22 -1.74
CA ALA A 140 -10.22 4.31 -0.29
C ALA A 140 -11.26 3.28 0.18
N SER A 141 -10.91 2.49 1.20
CA SER A 141 -11.92 1.78 1.98
C SER A 141 -12.69 2.76 2.88
N PRO A 142 -13.89 2.41 3.34
CA PRO A 142 -14.61 3.24 4.31
C PRO A 142 -13.78 3.57 5.56
N TYR A 143 -12.94 2.65 6.01
CA TYR A 143 -12.08 2.81 7.20
C TYR A 143 -10.86 3.71 6.96
N GLY A 144 -10.33 3.74 5.74
CA GLY A 144 -9.15 4.53 5.38
C GLY A 144 -9.45 5.94 4.89
N ARG A 145 -10.69 6.21 4.49
CA ARG A 145 -11.08 7.45 3.81
C ARG A 145 -10.65 8.70 4.56
N GLY A 146 -10.91 8.80 5.85
CA GLY A 146 -10.56 9.97 6.65
C GLY A 146 -9.06 10.24 6.72
N ILE A 147 -8.22 9.19 6.64
CA ILE A 147 -6.76 9.36 6.56
C ILE A 147 -6.41 10.06 5.25
N TYR A 148 -6.94 9.59 4.12
CA TYR A 148 -6.61 10.11 2.81
C TYR A 148 -7.14 11.52 2.61
N GLU A 149 -8.36 11.83 3.04
CA GLU A 149 -8.90 13.20 3.04
C GLU A 149 -8.03 14.15 3.86
N SER A 150 -7.50 13.72 5.01
CA SER A 150 -6.58 14.53 5.82
C SER A 150 -5.20 14.74 5.17
N LEU A 151 -4.86 13.96 4.14
CA LEU A 151 -3.67 14.08 3.32
C LEU A 151 -3.91 14.88 2.03
N GLY A 152 -5.12 15.38 1.82
CA GLY A 152 -5.49 16.20 0.67
C GLY A 152 -6.07 15.42 -0.51
N PHE A 153 -6.34 14.12 -0.38
CA PHE A 153 -7.06 13.38 -1.41
C PHE A 153 -8.52 13.83 -1.47
N ALA A 154 -9.01 14.02 -2.69
CA ALA A 154 -10.40 14.33 -2.98
C ALA A 154 -11.05 13.21 -3.80
N LEU A 155 -12.37 13.11 -3.71
CA LEU A 155 -13.13 12.19 -4.54
C LEU A 155 -13.05 12.61 -6.01
N THR A 156 -12.94 11.62 -6.88
CA THR A 156 -13.06 11.80 -8.32
C THR A 156 -14.40 11.28 -8.82
N ASN A 157 -14.66 11.43 -10.09
CA ASN A 157 -15.88 10.97 -10.77
C ASN A 157 -15.71 9.60 -11.44
N GLU A 158 -14.73 8.80 -11.02
CA GLU A 158 -14.52 7.46 -11.58
C GLU A 158 -15.73 6.57 -11.29
N MET A 159 -16.22 5.89 -12.32
CA MET A 159 -17.33 4.95 -12.24
C MET A 159 -16.86 3.56 -12.59
N LYS A 160 -17.38 2.53 -11.90
CA LYS A 160 -17.02 1.13 -12.10
C LYS A 160 -18.26 0.29 -12.39
N LEU A 161 -18.21 -0.49 -13.46
CA LEU A 161 -19.20 -1.53 -13.76
C LEU A 161 -18.53 -2.91 -13.70
N SER A 162 -19.15 -3.84 -12.97
CA SER A 162 -18.73 -5.25 -13.00
C SER A 162 -19.31 -5.94 -14.22
N LEU A 163 -18.46 -6.43 -15.12
CA LEU A 163 -18.89 -7.10 -16.36
C LEU A 163 -19.15 -8.60 -16.17
N ARG A 164 -18.76 -9.17 -15.03
CA ARG A 164 -19.02 -10.57 -14.70
C ARG A 164 -19.74 -10.62 -13.36
N GLN A 165 -20.83 -11.39 -13.30
CA GLN A 165 -21.49 -11.77 -12.06
C GLN A 165 -20.82 -13.05 -11.55
N ASP A 166 -20.65 -13.15 -10.25
CA ASP A 166 -20.10 -14.35 -9.57
C ASP A 166 -21.16 -15.45 -9.53
#